data_ff3f3d21ba08fcd18b773f8e9e0932c5
#
_entry.id   ff3f3d21ba08fcd18b773f8e9e0932c5
#
_cell.length_a   1.000
_cell.length_b   1.000
_cell.length_c   1.000
_cell.angle_alpha   90.00
_cell.angle_beta   90.00
_cell.angle_gamma   90.00
#
_symmetry.space_group_name_H-M   'P 1'
#
loop_
_entity.id
_entity.type
_entity.pdbx_description
1 polymer ?
#
loop_
_entity_poly.entity_id
_entity_poly.type
_entity_poly.pdbx_seq_one_letter_code
_entity_poly.pdbx_strand_id
1 'polypeptide(L)'
;TRTIIQSQTLNGQRPAIRQNPSRRQDQWVIGLDIGYSSVKGMSQNTLFTFPKFAKKLPKNAVALAKPLDTDILYRDENGEIYAVGEKAEKMLSIETASDNDPTLFGRNHYYSETFKIAARVGLAMALQSNTYGSPEGKRIVVQTGLPSAYMLDDARYIKEVFADHYSFDLKMGREDWRHYEFALTENDIFVM
;
A
#
# COMPACT_ATOMS: atom_id res chain seq x y z
N THR A 1 3.42 13.32 -7.23
CA THR A 1 2.35 12.34 -7.55
C THR A 1 1.13 12.66 -6.71
N ARG A 2 -0.07 12.64 -7.28
CA ARG A 2 -1.32 12.82 -6.52
C ARG A 2 -1.83 11.48 -6.04
N THR A 3 -2.49 11.46 -4.88
CA THR A 3 -3.24 10.31 -4.43
C THR A 3 -4.51 10.18 -5.26
N ILE A 4 -4.68 9.06 -5.93
CA ILE A 4 -5.87 8.74 -6.70
C ILE A 4 -6.37 7.40 -6.20
N ILE A 5 -7.63 7.36 -5.78
CA ILE A 5 -8.32 6.13 -5.40
C ILE A 5 -9.55 6.04 -6.28
N GLN A 6 -9.57 5.04 -7.11
CA GLN A 6 -10.74 4.74 -7.94
C GLN A 6 -11.28 3.39 -7.49
N SER A 7 -12.39 3.42 -6.77
CA SER A 7 -13.22 2.23 -6.64
C SER A 7 -13.99 2.07 -7.96
N GLN A 8 -13.65 1.02 -8.73
CA GLN A 8 -14.15 0.93 -10.10
C GLN A 8 -15.09 -0.22 -10.31
N THR A 9 -16.14 0.15 -11.03
CA THR A 9 -16.30 -0.26 -12.44
C THR A 9 -15.42 0.59 -13.34
N LEU A 10 -14.44 -0.01 -13.99
CA LEU A 10 -13.88 0.52 -15.23
C LEU A 10 -15.05 0.68 -16.21
N ASN A 11 -15.65 1.89 -16.30
CA ASN A 11 -16.58 2.37 -17.29
C ASN A 11 -17.46 1.30 -17.97
N GLY A 12 -18.27 0.53 -17.21
CA GLY A 12 -19.26 -0.39 -17.79
C GLY A 12 -18.76 -1.44 -18.81
N GLN A 13 -17.59 -1.24 -19.36
CA GLN A 13 -16.87 -2.22 -20.13
C GLN A 13 -15.93 -2.94 -19.15
N ARG A 14 -16.44 -4.02 -18.55
CA ARG A 14 -15.50 -5.08 -18.16
C ARG A 14 -14.67 -5.32 -19.41
N PRO A 15 -13.33 -5.11 -19.41
CA PRO A 15 -12.54 -5.80 -20.41
C PRO A 15 -13.06 -7.21 -20.32
N ALA A 16 -13.43 -7.81 -21.46
CA ALA A 16 -13.83 -9.20 -21.48
C ALA A 16 -12.64 -9.97 -20.93
N ILE A 17 -12.58 -10.03 -19.62
CA ILE A 17 -11.65 -10.89 -18.92
C ILE A 17 -12.13 -12.23 -19.38
N ARG A 18 -11.44 -12.76 -20.41
CA ARG A 18 -11.60 -14.15 -20.81
C ARG A 18 -11.65 -14.87 -19.48
N GLN A 19 -12.81 -15.42 -19.16
CA GLN A 19 -12.96 -16.21 -17.96
C GLN A 19 -11.94 -17.33 -18.09
N ASN A 20 -10.77 -17.07 -17.55
CA ASN A 20 -9.78 -18.12 -17.45
C ASN A 20 -10.36 -19.09 -16.44
N PRO A 21 -10.76 -20.31 -16.84
CA PRO A 21 -11.41 -21.25 -15.94
C PRO A 21 -10.55 -21.64 -14.74
N SER A 22 -9.28 -21.25 -14.73
CA SER A 22 -8.36 -21.45 -13.61
C SER A 22 -8.35 -20.28 -12.60
N ARG A 23 -9.15 -19.23 -12.76
CA ARG A 23 -9.29 -18.20 -11.74
C ARG A 23 -10.02 -18.81 -10.55
N ARG A 24 -9.25 -19.21 -9.55
CA ARG A 24 -9.79 -19.67 -8.29
C ARG A 24 -10.62 -18.57 -7.68
N GLN A 25 -11.92 -18.77 -7.58
CA GLN A 25 -12.85 -17.81 -6.95
C GLN A 25 -12.55 -17.60 -5.46
N ASP A 26 -11.68 -18.46 -4.91
CA ASP A 26 -11.22 -18.49 -3.53
C ASP A 26 -10.03 -17.55 -3.25
N GLN A 27 -9.52 -16.84 -4.27
CA GLN A 27 -8.37 -15.95 -4.12
C GLN A 27 -8.75 -14.49 -4.32
N TRP A 28 -8.13 -13.65 -3.48
CA TRP A 28 -8.11 -12.20 -3.64
C TRP A 28 -6.72 -11.77 -4.11
N VAL A 29 -6.63 -11.44 -5.38
CA VAL A 29 -5.34 -11.08 -6.00
C VAL A 29 -5.14 -9.57 -5.91
N ILE A 30 -3.97 -9.20 -5.39
CA ILE A 30 -3.49 -7.83 -5.26
C ILE A 30 -2.25 -7.68 -6.14
N GLY A 31 -2.28 -6.74 -7.08
CA GLY A 31 -1.10 -6.22 -7.76
C GLY A 31 -0.58 -4.99 -7.01
N LEU A 32 0.69 -4.99 -6.60
CA LEU A 32 1.29 -3.89 -5.86
C LEU A 32 2.67 -3.57 -6.41
N ASP A 33 2.85 -2.36 -6.91
CA ASP A 33 4.12 -1.80 -7.37
C ASP A 33 4.54 -0.67 -6.42
N ILE A 34 5.63 -0.89 -5.68
CA ILE A 34 6.19 0.09 -4.75
C ILE A 34 7.48 0.65 -5.35
N GLY A 35 7.32 1.69 -6.17
CA GLY A 35 8.43 2.38 -6.78
C GLY A 35 9.17 3.33 -5.83
N TYR A 36 10.13 4.08 -6.36
CA TYR A 36 10.89 5.05 -5.57
C TYR A 36 10.04 6.23 -5.08
N SER A 37 9.15 6.76 -5.91
CA SER A 37 8.37 7.96 -5.63
C SER A 37 6.90 7.71 -5.40
N SER A 38 6.38 6.56 -5.79
CA SER A 38 4.95 6.26 -5.70
C SER A 38 4.67 4.77 -5.50
N VAL A 39 3.56 4.51 -4.86
CA VAL A 39 2.92 3.20 -4.80
C VAL A 39 1.76 3.19 -5.78
N LYS A 40 1.66 2.10 -6.54
CA LYS A 40 0.52 1.81 -7.40
C LYS A 40 -0.01 0.45 -7.03
N GLY A 41 -1.32 0.32 -6.96
CA GLY A 41 -1.92 -0.93 -6.59
C GLY A 41 -3.25 -1.14 -7.24
N MET A 42 -3.62 -2.42 -7.38
CA MET A 42 -4.90 -2.84 -7.92
C MET A 42 -5.39 -4.13 -7.26
N SER A 43 -6.68 -4.25 -7.19
CA SER A 43 -7.37 -5.50 -6.83
C SER A 43 -8.54 -5.73 -7.78
N GLN A 44 -9.42 -6.67 -7.45
CA GLN A 44 -10.61 -6.92 -8.29
C GLN A 44 -11.56 -5.72 -8.35
N ASN A 45 -11.51 -4.84 -7.37
CA ASN A 45 -12.49 -3.78 -7.16
C ASN A 45 -11.90 -2.39 -6.93
N THR A 46 -10.58 -2.26 -6.91
CA THR A 46 -9.91 -0.99 -6.58
C THR A 46 -8.66 -0.81 -7.42
N LEU A 47 -8.45 0.41 -7.88
CA LEU A 47 -7.22 0.89 -8.47
C LEU A 47 -6.78 2.15 -7.71
N PHE A 48 -5.53 2.21 -7.30
CA PHE A 48 -5.04 3.35 -6.55
C PHE A 48 -3.57 3.68 -6.85
N THR A 49 -3.22 4.92 -6.57
CA THR A 49 -1.83 5.38 -6.51
C THR A 49 -1.69 6.44 -5.42
N PHE A 50 -0.55 6.47 -4.76
CA PHE A 50 -0.20 7.54 -3.80
C PHE A 50 1.32 7.72 -3.76
N PRO A 51 1.82 8.93 -3.36
CA PRO A 51 3.25 9.18 -3.16
C PRO A 51 3.83 8.28 -2.07
N LYS A 52 5.02 7.71 -2.31
CA LYS A 52 5.69 6.85 -1.33
C LYS A 52 6.45 7.67 -0.28
N PHE A 53 5.71 8.37 0.55
CA PHE A 53 6.24 9.12 1.68
C PHE A 53 5.50 8.74 2.95
N ALA A 54 6.25 8.64 4.06
CA ALA A 54 5.70 8.44 5.39
C ALA A 54 6.42 9.38 6.37
N LYS A 55 5.67 10.05 7.22
CA LYS A 55 6.19 10.96 8.25
C LYS A 55 5.51 10.68 9.57
N LYS A 56 6.30 10.33 10.59
CA LYS A 56 5.79 10.15 11.95
C LYS A 56 5.21 11.46 12.47
N LEU A 57 4.02 11.38 13.05
CA LEU A 57 3.33 12.53 13.61
C LEU A 57 3.54 12.61 15.12
N PRO A 58 3.68 13.82 15.69
CA PRO A 58 3.59 14.01 17.12
C PRO A 58 2.22 13.51 17.65
N LYS A 59 2.21 12.96 18.87
CA LYS A 59 0.99 12.37 19.47
C LYS A 59 -0.24 13.29 19.47
N ASN A 60 -0.06 14.59 19.47
CA ASN A 60 -1.12 15.59 19.51
C ASN A 60 -1.50 16.16 18.13
N ALA A 61 -0.78 15.81 17.06
CA ALA A 61 -0.97 16.44 15.75
C ALA A 61 -2.26 16.03 15.05
N VAL A 62 -2.78 14.85 15.36
CA VAL A 62 -3.99 14.30 14.72
C VAL A 62 -5.26 15.07 15.09
N ALA A 63 -5.27 15.73 16.26
CA ALA A 63 -6.42 16.45 16.77
C ALA A 63 -6.58 17.87 16.22
N LEU A 64 -5.56 18.41 15.56
CA LEU A 64 -5.47 19.86 15.29
C LEU A 64 -5.80 20.26 13.85
N ALA A 65 -5.84 19.36 12.90
CA ALA A 65 -6.08 19.67 11.49
C ALA A 65 -7.34 18.99 10.96
N LYS A 66 -8.17 19.73 10.22
CA LYS A 66 -9.28 19.11 9.46
C LYS A 66 -8.68 18.19 8.41
N PRO A 67 -9.08 16.90 8.38
CA PRO A 67 -8.58 15.96 7.39
C PRO A 67 -9.08 16.34 6.00
N LEU A 68 -8.19 16.22 5.01
CA LEU A 68 -8.54 16.26 3.59
C LEU A 68 -8.99 14.87 3.15
N ASP A 69 -9.81 14.80 2.11
CA ASP A 69 -10.34 13.52 1.59
C ASP A 69 -9.24 12.59 1.07
N THR A 70 -8.07 13.15 0.71
CA THR A 70 -6.89 12.42 0.24
C THR A 70 -5.89 12.10 1.35
N ASP A 71 -6.15 12.49 2.59
CA ASP A 71 -5.24 12.21 3.71
C ASP A 71 -5.24 10.72 4.02
N ILE A 72 -4.06 10.17 4.23
CA ILE A 72 -3.84 8.79 4.67
C ILE A 72 -3.08 8.85 5.99
N LEU A 73 -3.67 8.29 7.04
CA LEU A 73 -3.01 8.11 8.33
C LEU A 73 -2.89 6.61 8.62
N TYR A 74 -1.69 6.22 8.99
CA TYR A 74 -1.35 4.86 9.39
C TYR A 74 -1.01 4.86 10.87
N ARG A 75 -1.50 3.89 11.63
CA ARG A 75 -1.16 3.67 13.04
C ARG A 75 -0.64 2.25 13.19
N ASP A 76 0.57 2.13 13.72
CA ASP A 76 1.19 0.84 13.97
C ASP A 76 0.68 0.17 15.25
N GLU A 77 1.14 -1.04 15.52
CA GLU A 77 0.81 -1.83 16.71
C GLU A 77 1.25 -1.17 18.04
N ASN A 78 2.21 -0.24 18.00
CA ASN A 78 2.67 0.51 19.15
C ASN A 78 1.85 1.79 19.38
N GLY A 79 0.87 2.07 18.52
CA GLY A 79 0.06 3.28 18.57
C GLY A 79 0.73 4.52 17.97
N GLU A 80 1.88 4.36 17.31
CA GLU A 80 2.57 5.45 16.62
C GLU A 80 1.85 5.78 15.31
N ILE A 81 1.63 7.06 15.06
CA ILE A 81 0.85 7.53 13.91
C ILE A 81 1.77 8.18 12.89
N TYR A 82 1.52 7.85 11.63
CA TYR A 82 2.25 8.37 10.47
C TYR A 82 1.26 8.98 9.48
N ALA A 83 1.61 10.16 8.96
CA ALA A 83 1.04 10.64 7.72
C ALA A 83 1.68 9.87 6.56
N VAL A 84 0.88 9.53 5.54
CA VAL A 84 1.35 8.79 4.36
C VAL A 84 0.89 9.51 3.09
N GLY A 85 1.65 9.39 2.02
CA GLY A 85 1.29 9.96 0.74
C GLY A 85 1.52 11.47 0.66
N GLU A 86 0.60 12.20 0.04
CA GLU A 86 0.74 13.64 -0.23
C GLU A 86 0.95 14.49 1.02
N LYS A 87 0.29 14.13 2.11
CA LYS A 87 0.45 14.85 3.38
C LYS A 87 1.87 14.72 3.91
N ALA A 88 2.43 13.51 3.90
CA ALA A 88 3.81 13.28 4.30
C ALA A 88 4.80 13.98 3.36
N GLU A 89 4.58 13.92 2.05
CA GLU A 89 5.40 14.60 1.03
C GLU A 89 5.46 16.11 1.30
N LYS A 90 4.31 16.74 1.56
CA LYS A 90 4.26 18.17 1.88
C LYS A 90 4.98 18.51 3.19
N MET A 91 4.83 17.68 4.21
CA MET A 91 5.51 17.89 5.50
C MET A 91 7.02 17.78 5.36
N LEU A 92 7.50 16.76 4.62
CA LEU A 92 8.92 16.55 4.37
C LEU A 92 9.51 17.65 3.50
N SER A 93 8.81 18.15 2.49
CA SER A 93 9.30 19.23 1.64
C SER A 93 9.51 20.54 2.39
N ILE A 94 8.79 20.78 3.47
CA ILE A 94 8.97 21.95 4.33
C ILE A 94 10.21 21.78 5.23
N GLU A 95 10.48 20.55 5.68
CA GLU A 95 11.60 20.27 6.59
C GLU A 95 12.93 20.09 5.85
N THR A 96 12.91 19.51 4.66
CA THR A 96 14.10 19.09 3.89
C THR A 96 14.63 20.15 2.92
N ALA A 97 14.37 21.42 3.16
CA ALA A 97 15.23 22.44 2.55
C ALA A 97 16.72 22.21 2.91
N SER A 98 17.06 21.22 3.76
CA SER A 98 18.41 20.96 4.25
C SER A 98 18.96 19.53 4.12
N ASP A 99 18.19 18.46 3.86
CA ASP A 99 18.74 17.10 3.86
C ASP A 99 18.18 16.21 2.73
N ASN A 100 19.05 15.90 1.77
CA ASN A 100 18.85 14.79 0.83
C ASN A 100 19.15 13.47 1.55
N ASP A 101 18.13 12.71 1.94
CA ASP A 101 18.30 11.36 2.45
C ASP A 101 18.61 10.39 1.29
N PRO A 102 19.86 9.90 1.16
CA PRO A 102 20.26 9.00 0.07
C PRO A 102 19.60 7.61 0.16
N THR A 103 18.94 7.28 1.27
CA THR A 103 18.25 5.98 1.44
C THR A 103 16.96 5.88 0.62
N LEU A 104 16.44 7.01 0.12
CA LEU A 104 15.25 7.03 -0.73
C LEU A 104 15.52 6.49 -2.14
N PHE A 105 16.76 6.53 -2.59
CA PHE A 105 17.16 6.18 -3.95
C PHE A 105 18.25 5.11 -3.91
N GLY A 106 17.86 3.87 -4.05
CA GLY A 106 18.82 2.78 -4.11
C GLY A 106 18.22 1.45 -3.64
N ARG A 107 19.01 0.40 -3.74
CA ARG A 107 18.60 -0.96 -3.36
C ARG A 107 18.15 -1.06 -1.89
N ASN A 108 18.71 -0.21 -1.03
CA ASN A 108 18.38 -0.17 0.40
C ASN A 108 16.97 0.35 0.72
N HIS A 109 16.25 0.93 -0.25
CA HIS A 109 14.90 1.46 0.00
C HIS A 109 13.90 0.36 0.40
N TYR A 110 14.12 -0.89 0.00
CA TYR A 110 13.28 -2.04 0.40
C TYR A 110 13.34 -2.32 1.90
N TYR A 111 14.42 -1.92 2.57
CA TYR A 111 14.65 -2.11 4.01
C TYR A 111 14.12 -0.95 4.85
N SER A 112 13.71 0.14 4.22
CA SER A 112 13.29 1.34 4.93
C SER A 112 11.93 1.17 5.61
N GLU A 113 11.74 1.88 6.72
CA GLU A 113 10.45 1.96 7.40
C GLU A 113 9.37 2.51 6.47
N THR A 114 9.71 3.51 5.64
CA THR A 114 8.82 4.07 4.64
C THR A 114 8.31 3.03 3.65
N PHE A 115 9.16 2.09 3.20
CA PHE A 115 8.76 1.00 2.33
C PHE A 115 7.74 0.08 3.04
N LYS A 116 8.03 -0.32 4.27
CA LYS A 116 7.14 -1.18 5.07
C LYS A 116 5.78 -0.54 5.30
N ILE A 117 5.74 0.74 5.67
CA ILE A 117 4.50 1.49 5.84
C ILE A 117 3.74 1.61 4.51
N ALA A 118 4.44 1.95 3.42
CA ALA A 118 3.84 2.05 2.09
C ALA A 118 3.24 0.72 1.62
N ALA A 119 3.91 -0.41 1.88
CA ALA A 119 3.41 -1.74 1.58
C ALA A 119 2.13 -2.04 2.37
N ARG A 120 2.12 -1.79 3.68
CA ARG A 120 0.95 -2.00 4.55
C ARG A 120 -0.25 -1.17 4.12
N VAL A 121 -0.03 0.12 3.81
CA VAL A 121 -1.08 1.01 3.30
C VAL A 121 -1.59 0.52 1.95
N GLY A 122 -0.72 0.15 1.03
CA GLY A 122 -1.11 -0.39 -0.28
C GLY A 122 -1.93 -1.68 -0.17
N LEU A 123 -1.52 -2.61 0.70
CA LEU A 123 -2.28 -3.83 0.97
C LEU A 123 -3.66 -3.51 1.55
N ALA A 124 -3.75 -2.62 2.54
CA ALA A 124 -5.02 -2.23 3.14
C ALA A 124 -5.98 -1.59 2.11
N MET A 125 -5.46 -0.72 1.24
CA MET A 125 -6.26 -0.10 0.17
C MET A 125 -6.79 -1.16 -0.82
N ALA A 126 -6.01 -2.19 -1.11
CA ALA A 126 -6.40 -3.28 -1.99
C ALA A 126 -7.36 -4.28 -1.35
N LEU A 127 -7.44 -4.31 -0.01
CA LEU A 127 -8.31 -5.20 0.78
C LEU A 127 -9.67 -4.58 1.12
N GLN A 128 -10.01 -3.45 0.55
CA GLN A 128 -11.31 -2.83 0.81
C GLN A 128 -12.44 -3.58 0.10
N SER A 129 -13.52 -3.83 0.84
CA SER A 129 -14.76 -4.36 0.27
C SER A 129 -15.60 -3.25 -0.34
N ASN A 130 -16.23 -3.54 -1.48
CA ASN A 130 -17.24 -2.67 -2.07
C ASN A 130 -18.29 -3.52 -2.81
N THR A 131 -19.19 -2.86 -3.55
CA THR A 131 -20.25 -3.53 -4.33
C THR A 131 -19.73 -4.49 -5.41
N TYR A 132 -18.46 -4.41 -5.76
CA TYR A 132 -17.85 -5.22 -6.83
C TYR A 132 -17.01 -6.39 -6.30
N GLY A 133 -16.87 -6.52 -5.00
CA GLY A 133 -16.18 -7.64 -4.41
C GLY A 133 -15.71 -7.41 -2.97
N SER A 134 -15.42 -8.51 -2.30
CA SER A 134 -14.87 -8.55 -0.95
C SER A 134 -13.74 -9.57 -0.85
N PRO A 135 -12.66 -9.27 -0.10
CA PRO A 135 -11.62 -10.23 0.23
C PRO A 135 -12.06 -11.26 1.28
N GLU A 136 -13.21 -11.05 1.92
CA GLU A 136 -13.67 -11.90 3.02
C GLU A 136 -13.77 -13.37 2.61
N GLY A 137 -13.20 -14.26 3.42
CA GLY A 137 -13.16 -15.71 3.17
C GLY A 137 -12.25 -16.15 2.02
N LYS A 138 -11.47 -15.23 1.44
CA LYS A 138 -10.55 -15.54 0.33
C LYS A 138 -9.10 -15.53 0.79
N ARG A 139 -8.31 -16.39 0.16
CA ARG A 139 -6.86 -16.36 0.30
C ARG A 139 -6.31 -15.10 -0.37
N ILE A 140 -5.56 -14.31 0.36
CA ILE A 140 -4.90 -13.11 -0.20
C ILE A 140 -3.64 -13.56 -0.94
N VAL A 141 -3.48 -13.07 -2.17
CA VAL A 141 -2.31 -13.33 -3.02
C VAL A 141 -1.78 -11.99 -3.51
N VAL A 142 -0.50 -11.75 -3.30
CA VAL A 142 0.17 -10.49 -3.68
C VAL A 142 1.11 -10.76 -4.85
N GLN A 143 0.98 -9.95 -5.89
CA GLN A 143 1.86 -9.90 -7.03
C GLN A 143 2.58 -8.56 -7.03
N THR A 144 3.91 -8.58 -6.99
CA THR A 144 4.75 -7.39 -6.98
C THR A 144 5.85 -7.48 -8.02
N GLY A 145 6.36 -6.35 -8.45
CA GLY A 145 7.43 -6.27 -9.45
C GLY A 145 8.77 -5.87 -8.86
N LEU A 146 9.83 -6.33 -9.49
CA LEU A 146 11.19 -5.85 -9.28
C LEU A 146 11.81 -5.45 -10.63
N PRO A 147 12.72 -4.47 -10.64
CA PRO A 147 13.56 -4.26 -11.82
C PRO A 147 14.28 -5.55 -12.21
N SER A 148 14.27 -5.89 -13.49
CA SER A 148 14.85 -7.14 -13.99
C SER A 148 16.32 -7.35 -13.57
N ALA A 149 17.07 -6.25 -13.40
CA ALA A 149 18.46 -6.29 -12.93
C ALA A 149 18.62 -6.83 -11.50
N TYR A 150 17.56 -6.79 -10.67
CA TYR A 150 17.60 -7.21 -9.26
C TYR A 150 16.78 -8.46 -8.98
N MET A 151 16.11 -9.01 -9.99
CA MET A 151 15.19 -10.12 -9.83
C MET A 151 15.81 -11.34 -9.15
N LEU A 152 17.02 -11.73 -9.57
CA LEU A 152 17.68 -12.94 -9.05
C LEU A 152 18.10 -12.79 -7.59
N ASP A 153 18.52 -11.59 -7.20
CA ASP A 153 19.09 -11.34 -5.87
C ASP A 153 18.04 -10.96 -4.84
N ASP A 154 17.03 -10.17 -5.26
CA ASP A 154 16.12 -9.50 -4.34
C ASP A 154 14.73 -10.17 -4.28
N ALA A 155 14.38 -11.06 -5.22
CA ALA A 155 13.06 -11.68 -5.23
C ALA A 155 12.74 -12.46 -3.95
N ARG A 156 13.71 -13.18 -3.41
CA ARG A 156 13.56 -13.90 -2.13
C ARG A 156 13.36 -12.91 -0.98
N TYR A 157 14.19 -11.89 -0.94
CA TYR A 157 14.11 -10.87 0.09
C TYR A 157 12.77 -10.13 0.10
N ILE A 158 12.24 -9.77 -1.08
CA ILE A 158 10.91 -9.14 -1.18
C ILE A 158 9.82 -10.07 -0.65
N LYS A 159 9.90 -11.38 -0.92
CA LYS A 159 8.96 -12.35 -0.32
C LYS A 159 9.04 -12.35 1.20
N GLU A 160 10.24 -12.36 1.75
CA GLU A 160 10.46 -12.30 3.20
C GLU A 160 9.91 -11.01 3.82
N VAL A 161 10.05 -9.86 3.13
CA VAL A 161 9.51 -8.57 3.60
C VAL A 161 7.99 -8.54 3.63
N PHE A 162 7.33 -9.19 2.65
CA PHE A 162 5.88 -9.25 2.58
C PHE A 162 5.28 -10.39 3.42
N ALA A 163 6.06 -11.42 3.75
CA ALA A 163 5.60 -12.53 4.59
C ALA A 163 5.61 -12.10 6.05
N ASP A 164 4.46 -11.68 6.55
CA ASP A 164 4.31 -11.12 7.91
C ASP A 164 2.90 -11.35 8.45
N HIS A 165 2.75 -11.22 9.74
CA HIS A 165 1.45 -11.04 10.40
C HIS A 165 1.20 -9.54 10.53
N TYR A 166 0.19 -9.07 9.84
CA TYR A 166 -0.18 -7.66 9.78
C TYR A 166 -1.24 -7.33 10.82
N SER A 167 -0.96 -6.34 11.65
CA SER A 167 -1.90 -5.77 12.60
C SER A 167 -1.64 -4.26 12.68
N PHE A 168 -2.52 -3.46 12.12
CA PHE A 168 -2.39 -2.00 12.08
C PHE A 168 -3.74 -1.33 11.79
N ASP A 169 -3.80 -0.03 11.98
CA ASP A 169 -4.97 0.75 11.65
C ASP A 169 -4.69 1.75 10.51
N LEU A 170 -5.70 1.98 9.70
CA LEU A 170 -5.68 2.96 8.63
C LEU A 170 -6.87 3.90 8.75
N LYS A 171 -6.63 5.20 8.54
CA LYS A 171 -7.66 6.22 8.40
C LYS A 171 -7.51 6.90 7.05
N MET A 172 -8.57 6.81 6.25
CA MET A 172 -8.63 7.40 4.91
C MET A 172 -9.53 8.64 4.97
N GLY A 173 -8.98 9.80 4.63
CA GLY A 173 -9.73 11.04 4.58
C GLY A 173 -10.46 11.34 5.89
N ARG A 174 -11.78 11.45 5.81
CA ARG A 174 -12.67 11.75 6.94
C ARG A 174 -13.29 10.51 7.58
N GLU A 175 -13.01 9.33 7.03
CA GLU A 175 -13.50 8.08 7.60
C GLU A 175 -12.90 7.81 8.98
N ASP A 176 -13.55 6.93 9.75
CA ASP A 176 -13.02 6.47 11.03
C ASP A 176 -11.81 5.54 10.83
N TRP A 177 -11.06 5.34 11.90
CA TRP A 177 -9.99 4.36 11.93
C TRP A 177 -10.54 2.97 11.65
N ARG A 178 -9.92 2.26 10.72
CA ARG A 178 -10.23 0.88 10.39
C ARG A 178 -9.05 -0.02 10.73
N HIS A 179 -9.32 -1.07 11.49
CA HIS A 179 -8.33 -2.08 11.81
C HIS A 179 -8.18 -3.10 10.68
N TYR A 180 -6.93 -3.47 10.40
CA TYR A 180 -6.57 -4.51 9.46
C TYR A 180 -5.74 -5.56 10.18
N GLU A 181 -6.19 -6.82 10.09
CA GLU A 181 -5.47 -7.97 10.63
C GLU A 181 -5.54 -9.12 9.62
N PHE A 182 -4.39 -9.55 9.15
CA PHE A 182 -4.23 -10.65 8.21
C PHE A 182 -2.79 -11.15 8.21
N ALA A 183 -2.55 -12.33 7.62
CA ALA A 183 -1.22 -12.89 7.48
C ALA A 183 -0.93 -13.24 6.01
N LEU A 184 0.32 -13.07 5.61
CA LEU A 184 0.85 -13.53 4.34
C LEU A 184 2.06 -14.43 4.60
N THR A 185 2.17 -15.49 3.84
CA THR A 185 3.34 -16.36 3.78
C THR A 185 4.10 -16.11 2.48
N GLU A 186 5.34 -16.57 2.37
CA GLU A 186 6.10 -16.48 1.12
C GLU A 186 5.40 -17.14 -0.08
N ASN A 187 4.53 -18.14 0.17
CA ASN A 187 3.74 -18.82 -0.86
C ASN A 187 2.57 -17.97 -1.39
N ASP A 188 2.24 -16.88 -0.72
CA ASP A 188 1.21 -15.94 -1.14
C ASP A 188 1.77 -14.79 -1.98
N ILE A 189 3.10 -14.73 -2.14
CA ILE A 189 3.79 -13.62 -2.77
C ILE A 189 4.49 -14.06 -4.04
N PHE A 190 4.14 -13.41 -5.14
CA PHE A 190 4.69 -13.64 -6.47
C PHE A 190 5.45 -12.40 -6.92
N VAL A 191 6.73 -12.57 -7.20
CA VAL A 191 7.63 -11.52 -7.69
C VAL A 191 7.86 -11.73 -9.18
N MET A 192 7.68 -10.67 -9.97
CA MET A 192 7.87 -10.67 -11.42
C MET A 192 8.91 -9.65 -11.85
#